data_fe77f734c3b6ee20444a2644df80ed77
#
_entry.id   fe77f734c3b6ee20444a2644df80ed77
#
_cell.length_a   1.000
_cell.length_b   1.000
_cell.length_c   1.000
_cell.angle_alpha   90.00
_cell.angle_beta   90.00
_cell.angle_gamma   90.00
#
_symmetry.space_group_name_H-M   'P 1'
#
loop_
_entity.id
_entity.type
_entity.pdbx_description
1 polymer ?
#
loop_
_entity_poly.entity_id
_entity_poly.type
_entity_poly.pdbx_seq_one_letter_code
_entity_poly.pdbx_strand_id
1 'polypeptide(L)'
;MTVMTSHYEGGLRCCSVHAGSGRELLTDAPLDNQGRGESFSPTDLVATALSTCILTILGIVAERHGLALEGCQARVEKTMTSEGERRIAGLEVWIELPPGLEDSQRQLLIRAGEGCPVKRSLEGAVPMTLHWS
;
A
#
# COMPACT_ATOMS: atom_id res chain seq x y z
N MET A 1 5.41 19.29 7.01
CA MET A 1 5.47 19.04 5.56
C MET A 1 6.59 18.05 5.27
N THR A 2 6.32 17.05 4.46
CA THR A 2 7.29 16.01 4.08
C THR A 2 7.70 16.21 2.63
N VAL A 3 9.01 16.12 2.35
CA VAL A 3 9.55 16.38 1.01
C VAL A 3 10.24 15.14 0.48
N MET A 4 9.89 14.75 -0.74
CA MET A 4 10.57 13.75 -1.54
C MET A 4 11.03 14.38 -2.84
N THR A 5 12.24 14.06 -3.28
CA THR A 5 12.80 14.55 -4.54
C THR A 5 13.10 13.38 -5.45
N SER A 6 12.57 13.40 -6.66
CA SER A 6 12.75 12.31 -7.62
C SER A 6 13.57 12.76 -8.81
N HIS A 7 14.48 11.90 -9.27
CA HIS A 7 15.32 12.10 -10.43
C HIS A 7 15.09 10.98 -11.44
N TYR A 8 14.91 11.37 -12.70
CA TYR A 8 14.87 10.42 -13.80
C TYR A 8 16.30 10.00 -14.16
N GLU A 9 16.56 8.69 -14.15
CA GLU A 9 17.89 8.13 -14.36
C GLU A 9 18.11 7.56 -15.77
N GLY A 10 17.13 7.66 -16.64
CA GLY A 10 17.15 7.00 -17.94
C GLY A 10 16.61 5.56 -17.85
N GLY A 11 16.35 4.95 -18.99
CA GLY A 11 15.84 3.57 -19.04
C GLY A 11 14.51 3.34 -18.35
N LEU A 12 13.66 4.38 -18.24
CA LEU A 12 12.36 4.34 -17.59
C LEU A 12 12.46 4.08 -16.07
N ARG A 13 13.56 4.52 -15.46
CA ARG A 13 13.85 4.38 -14.03
C ARG A 13 13.97 5.73 -13.35
N CYS A 14 13.52 5.77 -12.12
CA CYS A 14 13.68 6.92 -11.25
C CYS A 14 14.26 6.51 -9.90
N CYS A 15 14.94 7.46 -9.26
CA CYS A 15 15.33 7.36 -7.87
C CYS A 15 14.65 8.48 -7.09
N SER A 16 14.00 8.15 -5.99
CA SER A 16 13.36 9.13 -5.12
C SER A 16 14.03 9.10 -3.75
N VAL A 17 14.29 10.28 -3.20
CA VAL A 17 14.94 10.45 -1.89
C VAL A 17 13.95 11.09 -0.93
N HIS A 18 13.78 10.47 0.23
CA HIS A 18 13.01 11.01 1.34
C HIS A 18 13.90 11.96 2.14
N ALA A 19 13.62 13.25 2.10
CA ALA A 19 14.50 14.28 2.68
C ALA A 19 14.74 14.08 4.18
N GLY A 20 13.72 13.68 4.92
CA GLY A 20 13.82 13.53 6.37
C GLY A 20 14.71 12.38 6.84
N SER A 21 14.79 11.29 6.09
CA SER A 21 15.57 10.10 6.47
C SER A 21 16.78 9.84 5.59
N GLY A 22 16.87 10.48 4.44
CA GLY A 22 17.88 10.20 3.42
C GLY A 22 17.70 8.86 2.71
N ARG A 23 16.60 8.14 2.97
CA ARG A 23 16.34 6.85 2.32
C ARG A 23 15.97 7.03 0.86
N GLU A 24 16.43 6.10 0.05
CA GLU A 24 16.18 6.06 -1.39
C GLU A 24 15.18 4.98 -1.74
N LEU A 25 14.40 5.25 -2.80
CA LEU A 25 13.46 4.31 -3.38
C LEU A 25 13.62 4.35 -4.90
N LEU A 26 13.80 3.18 -5.50
CA LEU A 26 13.97 3.04 -6.94
C LEU A 26 12.65 2.58 -7.57
N THR A 27 12.31 3.16 -8.73
CA THR A 27 11.18 2.71 -9.54
C THR A 27 11.65 2.23 -10.90
N ASP A 28 10.85 1.37 -11.53
CA ASP A 28 11.04 0.92 -12.90
C ASP A 28 9.67 0.84 -13.57
N ALA A 29 9.63 1.12 -14.88
CA ALA A 29 8.38 0.93 -15.61
C ALA A 29 8.02 -0.58 -15.63
N PRO A 30 6.71 -0.92 -15.59
CA PRO A 30 6.30 -2.32 -15.59
C PRO A 30 6.49 -2.98 -16.94
N LEU A 31 6.54 -4.32 -16.96
CA LEU A 31 6.68 -5.11 -18.18
C LEU A 31 5.61 -4.83 -19.21
N ASP A 32 4.38 -4.59 -18.78
CA ASP A 32 3.23 -4.28 -19.65
C ASP A 32 3.21 -2.84 -20.14
N ASN A 33 4.22 -2.03 -19.79
CA ASN A 33 4.34 -0.64 -20.21
C ASN A 33 5.81 -0.26 -20.52
N GLN A 34 6.45 -1.05 -21.35
CA GLN A 34 7.80 -0.86 -21.92
C GLN A 34 8.95 -0.94 -20.93
N GLY A 35 8.71 -1.24 -19.67
CA GLY A 35 9.74 -1.38 -18.65
C GLY A 35 10.27 -2.79 -18.53
N ARG A 36 11.26 -2.96 -17.64
CA ARG A 36 11.87 -4.26 -17.33
C ARG A 36 11.25 -4.93 -16.11
N GLY A 37 10.42 -4.21 -15.34
CA GLY A 37 9.80 -4.74 -14.14
C GLY A 37 10.77 -5.18 -13.07
N GLU A 38 11.93 -4.54 -12.99
CA GLU A 38 13.01 -4.92 -12.05
C GLU A 38 12.86 -4.26 -10.67
N SER A 39 11.85 -3.43 -10.49
CA SER A 39 11.49 -2.79 -9.24
C SER A 39 10.01 -2.43 -9.25
N PHE A 40 9.54 -1.80 -8.19
CA PHE A 40 8.18 -1.26 -8.13
C PHE A 40 7.96 -0.23 -9.25
N SER A 41 6.84 -0.34 -9.96
CA SER A 41 6.39 0.77 -10.80
C SER A 41 5.76 1.86 -9.93
N PRO A 42 5.58 3.09 -10.43
CA PRO A 42 4.87 4.13 -9.68
C PRO A 42 3.47 3.71 -9.23
N THR A 43 2.72 3.01 -10.05
CA THR A 43 1.39 2.51 -9.66
C THR A 43 1.46 1.34 -8.67
N ASP A 44 2.52 0.52 -8.71
CA ASP A 44 2.78 -0.48 -7.67
C ASP A 44 3.00 0.17 -6.31
N LEU A 45 3.65 1.34 -6.27
CA LEU A 45 3.83 2.09 -5.04
C LEU A 45 2.51 2.58 -4.44
N VAL A 46 1.54 2.95 -5.28
CA VAL A 46 0.19 3.30 -4.81
C VAL A 46 -0.46 2.09 -4.12
N ALA A 47 -0.38 0.92 -4.75
CA ALA A 47 -0.89 -0.33 -4.17
C ALA A 47 -0.18 -0.68 -2.86
N THR A 48 1.15 -0.58 -2.86
CA THR A 48 1.98 -0.83 -1.68
C THR A 48 1.67 0.15 -0.55
N ALA A 49 1.47 1.42 -0.88
CA ALA A 49 1.08 2.44 0.09
C ALA A 49 -0.22 2.06 0.81
N LEU A 50 -1.21 1.53 0.07
CA LEU A 50 -2.47 1.08 0.67
C LEU A 50 -2.24 -0.06 1.67
N SER A 51 -1.57 -1.13 1.26
CA SER A 51 -1.35 -2.29 2.14
C SER A 51 -0.50 -1.96 3.36
N THR A 52 0.57 -1.19 3.18
CA THR A 52 1.46 -0.80 4.28
C THR A 52 0.79 0.21 5.22
N CYS A 53 -0.05 1.10 4.70
CA CYS A 53 -0.81 2.02 5.53
C CYS A 53 -1.80 1.26 6.43
N ILE A 54 -2.52 0.30 5.86
CA ILE A 54 -3.41 -0.57 6.65
C ILE A 54 -2.64 -1.22 7.79
N LEU A 55 -1.54 -1.92 7.48
CA LEU A 55 -0.73 -2.61 8.50
C LEU A 55 -0.18 -1.64 9.56
N THR A 56 0.24 -0.45 9.16
CA THR A 56 0.76 0.56 10.09
C THR A 56 -0.33 1.03 11.06
N ILE A 57 -1.53 1.28 10.57
CA ILE A 57 -2.67 1.66 11.42
C ILE A 57 -3.02 0.52 12.38
N LEU A 58 -3.02 -0.73 11.92
CA LEU A 58 -3.22 -1.88 12.79
C LEU A 58 -2.14 -1.93 13.89
N GLY A 59 -0.88 -1.67 13.55
CA GLY A 59 0.21 -1.63 14.50
C GLY A 59 0.01 -0.57 15.59
N ILE A 60 -0.40 0.64 15.19
CA ILE A 60 -0.66 1.74 16.13
C ILE A 60 -1.79 1.36 17.10
N VAL A 61 -2.88 0.79 16.60
CA VAL A 61 -4.01 0.37 17.43
C VAL A 61 -3.62 -0.80 18.34
N ALA A 62 -2.88 -1.78 17.81
CA ALA A 62 -2.40 -2.91 18.58
C ALA A 62 -1.52 -2.47 19.76
N GLU A 63 -0.60 -1.54 19.53
CA GLU A 63 0.25 -0.99 20.60
C GLU A 63 -0.59 -0.31 21.69
N ARG A 64 -1.58 0.49 21.30
CA ARG A 64 -2.46 1.17 22.25
C ARG A 64 -3.27 0.23 23.13
N HIS A 65 -3.61 -0.94 22.63
CA HIS A 65 -4.46 -1.92 23.32
C HIS A 65 -3.66 -3.14 23.83
N GLY A 66 -2.34 -3.12 23.75
CA GLY A 66 -1.52 -4.24 24.21
C GLY A 66 -1.74 -5.53 23.44
N LEU A 67 -2.08 -5.45 22.16
CA LEU A 67 -2.31 -6.60 21.30
C LEU A 67 -1.03 -7.00 20.56
N ALA A 68 -0.76 -8.29 20.44
CA ALA A 68 0.33 -8.81 19.64
C ALA A 68 -0.11 -8.86 18.18
N LEU A 69 0.61 -8.15 17.30
CA LEU A 69 0.31 -8.08 15.87
C LEU A 69 1.30 -8.87 15.00
N GLU A 70 2.34 -9.44 15.59
CA GLU A 70 3.35 -10.22 14.89
C GLU A 70 2.69 -11.34 14.08
N GLY A 71 3.10 -11.48 12.83
CA GLY A 71 2.51 -12.44 11.89
C GLY A 71 1.36 -11.86 11.06
N CYS A 72 0.91 -10.62 11.34
CA CYS A 72 -0.04 -9.93 10.49
C CYS A 72 0.60 -9.60 9.15
N GLN A 73 -0.09 -9.92 8.07
CA GLN A 73 0.41 -9.63 6.73
C GLN A 73 -0.72 -9.17 5.82
N ALA A 74 -0.35 -8.48 4.76
CA ALA A 74 -1.26 -8.02 3.73
C ALA A 74 -0.68 -8.32 2.34
N ARG A 75 -1.52 -8.83 1.46
CA ARG A 75 -1.22 -9.01 0.04
C ARG A 75 -2.13 -8.08 -0.74
N VAL A 76 -1.57 -7.36 -1.69
CA VAL A 76 -2.34 -6.45 -2.55
C VAL A 76 -2.17 -6.83 -4.01
N GLU A 77 -3.26 -6.85 -4.75
CA GLU A 77 -3.27 -6.98 -6.20
C GLU A 77 -3.75 -5.69 -6.82
N LYS A 78 -3.03 -5.24 -7.83
CA LYS A 78 -3.34 -4.06 -8.60
C LYS A 78 -3.76 -4.48 -10.00
N THR A 79 -4.90 -3.96 -10.45
CA THR A 79 -5.40 -4.15 -11.82
C THR A 79 -5.40 -2.80 -12.53
N MET A 80 -4.77 -2.75 -13.69
CA MET A 80 -4.79 -1.57 -14.56
C MET A 80 -5.94 -1.66 -15.55
N THR A 81 -6.40 -0.52 -16.06
CA THR A 81 -7.42 -0.49 -17.12
C THR A 81 -6.93 -1.18 -18.39
N SER A 82 -7.81 -1.90 -19.07
CA SER A 82 -7.54 -2.57 -20.34
C SER A 82 -7.91 -1.71 -21.56
N GLU A 83 -8.74 -0.69 -21.36
CA GLU A 83 -9.24 0.19 -22.42
C GLU A 83 -9.25 1.64 -21.93
N GLY A 84 -9.16 2.56 -22.88
CA GLY A 84 -9.17 3.99 -22.58
C GLY A 84 -7.89 4.49 -21.94
N GLU A 85 -7.99 5.52 -21.13
CA GLU A 85 -6.85 6.09 -20.42
C GLU A 85 -6.29 5.09 -19.42
N ARG A 86 -4.96 4.96 -19.40
CA ARG A 86 -4.28 4.06 -18.47
C ARG A 86 -4.38 4.59 -17.05
N ARG A 87 -5.03 3.84 -16.18
CA ARG A 87 -5.19 4.16 -14.76
C ARG A 87 -5.33 2.87 -13.95
N ILE A 88 -5.24 2.99 -12.64
CA ILE A 88 -5.53 1.87 -11.75
C ILE A 88 -7.04 1.61 -11.80
N ALA A 89 -7.42 0.44 -12.28
CA ALA A 89 -8.82 0.01 -12.35
C ALA A 89 -9.33 -0.48 -10.98
N GLY A 90 -8.45 -1.03 -10.16
CA GLY A 90 -8.80 -1.48 -8.82
C GLY A 90 -7.62 -1.97 -8.03
N LEU A 91 -7.78 -1.93 -6.72
CA LEU A 91 -6.85 -2.51 -5.74
C LEU A 91 -7.63 -3.48 -4.85
N GLU A 92 -7.10 -4.68 -4.70
CA GLU A 92 -7.71 -5.70 -3.87
C GLU A 92 -6.68 -6.15 -2.83
N VAL A 93 -7.05 -6.11 -1.55
CA VAL A 93 -6.12 -6.36 -0.44
C VAL A 93 -6.66 -7.48 0.44
N TRP A 94 -5.83 -8.47 0.70
CA TRP A 94 -6.11 -9.53 1.67
C TRP A 94 -5.25 -9.30 2.90
N ILE A 95 -5.90 -9.10 4.04
CA ILE A 95 -5.24 -8.86 5.32
C ILE A 95 -5.47 -10.07 6.22
N GLU A 96 -4.39 -10.72 6.63
CA GLU A 96 -4.43 -11.82 7.59
C GLU A 96 -4.08 -11.29 8.97
N LEU A 97 -5.05 -11.31 9.88
CA LEU A 97 -4.82 -10.97 11.28
C LEU A 97 -4.16 -12.15 11.99
N PRO A 98 -3.31 -11.90 13.01
CA PRO A 98 -2.70 -13.00 13.75
C PRO A 98 -3.75 -13.82 14.50
N PRO A 99 -3.45 -15.11 14.78
CA PRO A 99 -4.34 -15.95 15.58
C PRO A 99 -4.39 -15.49 17.03
N GLY A 100 -5.41 -15.94 17.76
CA GLY A 100 -5.52 -15.70 19.20
C GLY A 100 -6.20 -14.38 19.59
N LEU A 101 -6.68 -13.60 18.63
CA LEU A 101 -7.44 -12.39 18.91
C LEU A 101 -8.90 -12.74 19.21
N GLU A 102 -9.48 -12.07 20.21
CA GLU A 102 -10.91 -12.14 20.47
C GLU A 102 -11.69 -11.40 19.38
N ASP A 103 -12.97 -11.73 19.20
CA ASP A 103 -13.82 -11.10 18.19
C ASP A 103 -13.86 -9.58 18.31
N SER A 104 -13.95 -9.06 19.53
CA SER A 104 -13.95 -7.60 19.77
C SER A 104 -12.63 -6.95 19.34
N GLN A 105 -11.52 -7.62 19.57
CA GLN A 105 -10.19 -7.15 19.16
C GLN A 105 -10.04 -7.17 17.65
N ARG A 106 -10.52 -8.23 17.00
CA ARG A 106 -10.54 -8.31 15.54
C ARG A 106 -11.37 -7.18 14.94
N GLN A 107 -12.57 -6.93 15.46
CA GLN A 107 -13.45 -5.86 14.97
C GLN A 107 -12.84 -4.47 15.17
N LEU A 108 -12.14 -4.26 16.27
CA LEU A 108 -11.41 -3.02 16.53
C LEU A 108 -10.34 -2.78 15.46
N LEU A 109 -9.53 -3.78 15.15
CA LEU A 109 -8.48 -3.71 14.14
C LEU A 109 -9.06 -3.50 12.74
N ILE A 110 -10.10 -4.25 12.38
CA ILE A 110 -10.76 -4.13 11.07
C ILE A 110 -11.27 -2.70 10.85
N ARG A 111 -12.00 -2.14 11.82
CA ARG A 111 -12.51 -0.76 11.72
C ARG A 111 -11.38 0.25 11.55
N ALA A 112 -10.28 0.06 12.27
CA ALA A 112 -9.13 0.94 12.16
C ALA A 112 -8.48 0.85 10.76
N GLY A 113 -8.28 -0.35 10.25
CA GLY A 113 -7.69 -0.57 8.92
C GLY A 113 -8.56 -0.05 7.79
N GLU A 114 -9.88 -0.20 7.90
CA GLU A 114 -10.85 0.34 6.92
C GLU A 114 -10.80 1.88 6.82
N GLY A 115 -10.32 2.55 7.85
CA GLY A 115 -10.19 4.00 7.91
C GLY A 115 -8.79 4.52 7.66
N CYS A 116 -7.87 3.75 7.09
CA CYS A 116 -6.50 4.19 6.91
C CYS A 116 -6.40 5.42 5.98
N PRO A 117 -5.46 6.35 6.23
CA PRO A 117 -5.36 7.60 5.48
C PRO A 117 -5.18 7.43 3.97
N VAL A 118 -4.41 6.43 3.52
CA VAL A 118 -4.24 6.17 2.08
C VAL A 118 -5.57 5.75 1.45
N LYS A 119 -6.31 4.83 2.08
CA LYS A 119 -7.62 4.42 1.60
C LYS A 119 -8.57 5.61 1.48
N ARG A 120 -8.65 6.44 2.52
CA ARG A 120 -9.48 7.66 2.52
C ARG A 120 -9.10 8.62 1.41
N SER A 121 -7.81 8.74 1.12
CA SER A 121 -7.30 9.64 0.07
C SER A 121 -7.63 9.14 -1.34
N LEU A 122 -7.75 7.82 -1.53
CA LEU A 122 -8.02 7.20 -2.83
C LEU A 122 -9.52 6.94 -3.08
N GLU A 123 -10.36 7.01 -2.06
CA GLU A 123 -11.80 6.78 -2.17
C GLU A 123 -12.44 7.71 -3.23
N GLY A 124 -13.33 7.15 -4.04
CA GLY A 124 -13.98 7.87 -5.12
C GLY A 124 -13.18 7.94 -6.43
N ALA A 125 -11.86 7.75 -6.37
CA ALA A 125 -11.00 7.73 -7.55
C ALA A 125 -10.53 6.33 -7.92
N VAL A 126 -10.22 5.51 -6.94
CA VAL A 126 -9.73 4.13 -7.14
C VAL A 126 -10.65 3.15 -6.40
N PRO A 127 -11.28 2.21 -7.11
CA PRO A 127 -12.02 1.12 -6.47
C PRO A 127 -11.10 0.27 -5.60
N MET A 128 -11.50 0.01 -4.36
CA MET A 128 -10.71 -0.78 -3.40
C MET A 128 -11.59 -1.79 -2.70
N THR A 129 -11.10 -3.02 -2.57
CA THR A 129 -11.77 -4.10 -1.84
C THR A 129 -10.80 -4.69 -0.82
N LEU A 130 -11.22 -4.76 0.44
CA LEU A 130 -10.43 -5.32 1.53
C LEU A 130 -11.08 -6.61 2.02
N HIS A 131 -10.28 -7.67 2.13
CA HIS A 131 -10.67 -8.98 2.64
C HIS A 131 -9.91 -9.24 3.94
N TRP A 132 -10.63 -9.54 5.00
CA TRP A 132 -10.08 -9.75 6.33
C TRP A 132 -10.22 -11.22 6.75
N SER A 133 -9.14 -11.81 7.21
CA SER A 133 -9.14 -13.17 7.74
C SER A 133 -8.37 -13.32 9.05
#